data_adb751c8b481132eed7ec40c4154ce2f
#
_entry.id   adb751c8b481132eed7ec40c4154ce2f
#
_cell.length_a   1.000
_cell.length_b   1.000
_cell.length_c   1.000
_cell.angle_alpha   90.00
_cell.angle_beta   90.00
_cell.angle_gamma   90.00
#
_symmetry.space_group_name_H-M   'P 1'
#
loop_
_entity.id
_entity.type
_entity.pdbx_description
1 polymer ?
#
loop_
_entity_poly.entity_id
_entity_poly.type
_entity_poly.pdbx_seq_one_letter_code
_entity_poly.pdbx_strand_id
1 'polypeptide(L)'
;MKFLEILQKAIACKWSDIHLTTDKNIYYRQNNKLNIGEDEFFTREDFREVIENTLNETQKILFRQNKVIDYAYEFNNRRFRINIYMIYKGYGMAIRLINDNVKPIENFYQQKVLRDILHNDNGLILICGATGTGKSTTLASMIEYINQNKSKHIITLEEPIEYVFTNKKSLIHQREYHVDFENFSEAIKMAMRQDPDVIMVGEIRDTETMKACLNAAETGHLVLGTLHASSVIEAIMRMESFFNQEQIEAISMQIASLLNSIIIQKLIPTMDENLVCCMDILLATTAVKNLISKNQLSQLISQMQLNRQNGMQFIRDDIEKLVKAKLIDEKIAKKYIG
;
A
#
# COMPACT_ATOMS: atom_id res chain seq x y z
N MET A 1 14.37 14.32 -25.77
CA MET A 1 13.60 13.07 -25.60
C MET A 1 12.14 13.44 -25.44
N LYS A 2 11.30 13.09 -26.40
CA LYS A 2 9.85 13.37 -26.42
C LYS A 2 9.13 12.88 -25.13
N PHE A 3 9.62 11.78 -24.57
CA PHE A 3 9.13 11.23 -23.31
C PHE A 3 9.17 12.26 -22.15
N LEU A 4 10.28 12.97 -21.99
CA LEU A 4 10.43 13.97 -20.91
C LEU A 4 9.49 15.17 -21.11
N GLU A 5 9.20 15.55 -22.35
CA GLU A 5 8.24 16.61 -22.67
C GLU A 5 6.81 16.19 -22.27
N ILE A 6 6.46 14.91 -22.50
CA ILE A 6 5.17 14.33 -22.06
C ILE A 6 5.07 14.36 -20.53
N LEU A 7 6.12 13.94 -19.81
CA LEU A 7 6.13 13.99 -18.34
C LEU A 7 6.02 15.43 -17.82
N GLN A 8 6.72 16.39 -18.44
CA GLN A 8 6.62 17.81 -18.09
C GLN A 8 5.19 18.34 -18.27
N LYS A 9 4.55 17.97 -19.40
CA LYS A 9 3.17 18.34 -19.69
C LYS A 9 2.19 17.70 -18.69
N ALA A 10 2.42 16.44 -18.31
CA ALA A 10 1.62 15.77 -17.29
C ALA A 10 1.67 16.46 -15.92
N ILE A 11 2.86 16.92 -15.51
CA ILE A 11 3.03 17.69 -14.27
C ILE A 11 2.26 19.02 -14.38
N ALA A 12 2.46 19.78 -15.45
CA ALA A 12 1.86 21.10 -15.65
C ALA A 12 0.32 21.02 -15.71
N CYS A 13 -0.22 20.03 -16.42
CA CYS A 13 -1.65 19.84 -16.63
C CYS A 13 -2.32 18.98 -15.56
N LYS A 14 -1.57 18.46 -14.58
CA LYS A 14 -2.07 17.57 -13.52
C LYS A 14 -2.76 16.32 -14.07
N TRP A 15 -2.14 15.67 -15.07
CA TRP A 15 -2.62 14.37 -15.55
C TRP A 15 -2.33 13.29 -14.51
N SER A 16 -3.30 12.44 -14.24
CA SER A 16 -3.09 11.33 -13.29
C SER A 16 -2.41 10.13 -13.94
N ASP A 17 -2.82 9.81 -15.18
CA ASP A 17 -2.30 8.68 -15.91
C ASP A 17 -2.08 9.06 -17.39
N ILE A 18 -1.06 8.43 -18.02
CA ILE A 18 -0.75 8.57 -19.44
C ILE A 18 -0.64 7.17 -20.02
N HIS A 19 -1.20 6.99 -21.21
CA HIS A 19 -1.11 5.73 -21.93
C HIS A 19 -0.51 6.00 -23.31
N LEU A 20 0.65 5.38 -23.54
CA LEU A 20 1.37 5.44 -24.80
C LEU A 20 1.26 4.10 -25.51
N THR A 21 1.11 4.15 -26.82
CA THR A 21 1.05 2.96 -27.70
C THR A 21 1.86 3.26 -28.94
N THR A 22 2.65 2.29 -29.40
CA THR A 22 3.47 2.43 -30.62
C THR A 22 2.64 2.94 -31.80
N ASP A 23 3.09 4.03 -32.41
CA ASP A 23 2.50 4.68 -33.58
C ASP A 23 1.02 5.07 -33.41
N LYS A 24 0.62 5.40 -32.18
CA LYS A 24 -0.71 5.88 -31.84
C LYS A 24 -0.63 7.20 -31.08
N ASN A 25 -1.78 7.89 -31.04
CA ASN A 25 -1.95 9.10 -30.23
C ASN A 25 -1.72 8.79 -28.75
N ILE A 26 -1.28 9.81 -28.03
CA ILE A 26 -1.13 9.77 -26.59
C ILE A 26 -2.51 9.86 -25.94
N TYR A 27 -2.81 8.96 -25.03
CA TYR A 27 -4.00 9.06 -24.17
C TYR A 27 -3.59 9.49 -22.78
N TYR A 28 -4.36 10.36 -22.16
CA TYR A 28 -4.13 10.79 -20.78
C TYR A 28 -5.43 10.88 -19.99
N ARG A 29 -5.31 10.73 -18.68
CA ARG A 29 -6.42 10.85 -17.74
C ARG A 29 -6.28 12.15 -16.97
N GLN A 30 -7.34 12.94 -17.00
CA GLN A 30 -7.46 14.17 -16.23
C GLN A 30 -8.87 14.25 -15.63
N ASN A 31 -8.99 14.53 -14.34
CA ASN A 31 -10.27 14.55 -13.63
C ASN A 31 -11.10 13.25 -13.87
N ASN A 32 -10.45 12.10 -13.79
CA ASN A 32 -10.99 10.76 -14.03
C ASN A 32 -11.52 10.50 -15.47
N LYS A 33 -11.39 11.46 -16.39
CA LYS A 33 -11.79 11.31 -17.80
C LYS A 33 -10.58 10.97 -18.66
N LEU A 34 -10.73 9.97 -19.53
CA LEU A 34 -9.72 9.63 -20.54
C LEU A 34 -9.86 10.57 -21.73
N ASN A 35 -8.78 11.23 -22.10
CA ASN A 35 -8.69 12.18 -23.20
C ASN A 35 -7.65 11.70 -24.22
N ILE A 36 -7.71 12.23 -25.43
CA ILE A 36 -6.76 11.96 -26.52
C ILE A 36 -5.94 13.23 -26.75
N GLY A 37 -4.62 13.09 -26.78
CA GLY A 37 -3.71 14.17 -27.20
C GLY A 37 -3.81 14.35 -28.71
N GLU A 38 -4.07 15.58 -29.14
CA GLU A 38 -4.13 15.92 -30.56
C GLU A 38 -2.70 15.96 -31.13
N ASP A 39 -2.48 15.33 -32.29
CA ASP A 39 -1.25 15.34 -33.10
C ASP A 39 0.05 14.89 -32.40
N GLU A 40 -0.02 14.17 -31.29
CA GLU A 40 1.14 13.64 -30.58
C GLU A 40 1.20 12.10 -30.70
N PHE A 41 2.05 11.58 -31.59
CA PHE A 41 2.29 10.15 -31.74
C PHE A 41 3.55 9.74 -30.98
N PHE A 42 3.53 8.56 -30.36
CA PHE A 42 4.71 7.98 -29.71
C PHE A 42 5.20 6.80 -30.55
N THR A 43 6.37 6.96 -31.17
CA THR A 43 6.90 6.01 -32.15
C THR A 43 7.58 4.81 -31.48
N ARG A 44 7.87 3.76 -32.28
CA ARG A 44 8.67 2.63 -31.80
C ARG A 44 10.07 3.06 -31.36
N GLU A 45 10.66 4.06 -32.02
CA GLU A 45 11.97 4.57 -31.68
C GLU A 45 11.96 5.33 -30.34
N ASP A 46 10.91 6.12 -30.11
CA ASP A 46 10.70 6.77 -28.82
C ASP A 46 10.63 5.73 -27.67
N PHE A 47 9.95 4.58 -27.86
CA PHE A 47 9.94 3.49 -26.88
C PHE A 47 11.32 2.90 -26.64
N ARG A 48 12.12 2.68 -27.68
CA ARG A 48 13.49 2.17 -27.53
C ARG A 48 14.36 3.16 -26.76
N GLU A 49 14.27 4.43 -27.10
CA GLU A 49 14.98 5.50 -26.39
C GLU A 49 14.62 5.53 -24.90
N VAL A 50 13.34 5.39 -24.56
CA VAL A 50 12.90 5.29 -23.15
C VAL A 50 13.50 4.05 -22.47
N ILE A 51 13.37 2.87 -23.07
CA ILE A 51 13.88 1.61 -22.50
C ILE A 51 15.39 1.70 -22.24
N GLU A 52 16.16 2.26 -23.20
CA GLU A 52 17.61 2.38 -23.04
C GLU A 52 18.02 3.40 -21.98
N ASN A 53 17.29 4.51 -21.83
CA ASN A 53 17.69 5.61 -20.97
C ASN A 53 17.07 5.58 -19.57
N THR A 54 15.98 4.83 -19.35
CA THR A 54 15.28 4.83 -18.05
C THR A 54 15.40 3.52 -17.27
N LEU A 55 15.70 2.40 -17.94
CA LEU A 55 15.89 1.10 -17.29
C LEU A 55 17.37 0.84 -17.00
N ASN A 56 17.65 0.30 -15.79
CA ASN A 56 18.96 -0.26 -15.49
C ASN A 56 19.16 -1.64 -16.17
N GLU A 57 20.37 -2.19 -16.15
CA GLU A 57 20.70 -3.43 -16.87
C GLU A 57 19.86 -4.64 -16.36
N THR A 58 19.64 -4.76 -15.05
CA THR A 58 18.78 -5.81 -14.48
C THR A 58 17.34 -5.69 -15.01
N GLN A 59 16.78 -4.49 -15.00
CA GLN A 59 15.45 -4.21 -15.52
C GLN A 59 15.33 -4.48 -17.01
N LYS A 60 16.35 -4.17 -17.81
CA LYS A 60 16.39 -4.51 -19.26
C LYS A 60 16.36 -6.02 -19.48
N ILE A 61 17.11 -6.78 -18.67
CA ILE A 61 17.10 -8.25 -18.73
C ILE A 61 15.70 -8.79 -18.41
N LEU A 62 15.11 -8.33 -17.31
CA LEU A 62 13.77 -8.72 -16.88
C LEU A 62 12.72 -8.38 -17.95
N PHE A 63 12.79 -7.19 -18.54
CA PHE A 63 11.88 -6.81 -19.61
C PHE A 63 12.02 -7.69 -20.86
N ARG A 64 13.24 -8.06 -21.24
CA ARG A 64 13.48 -9.00 -22.36
C ARG A 64 12.89 -10.38 -22.10
N GLN A 65 12.95 -10.86 -20.85
CA GLN A 65 12.40 -12.17 -20.44
C GLN A 65 10.88 -12.14 -20.31
N ASN A 66 10.35 -11.22 -19.52
CA ASN A 66 8.95 -11.20 -19.11
C ASN A 66 8.02 -10.44 -20.05
N LYS A 67 8.59 -9.63 -20.98
CA LYS A 67 7.83 -8.78 -21.92
C LYS A 67 7.01 -7.68 -21.23
N VAL A 68 7.22 -7.48 -19.95
CA VAL A 68 6.62 -6.44 -19.12
C VAL A 68 7.61 -6.03 -18.03
N ILE A 69 7.61 -4.75 -17.67
CA ILE A 69 8.37 -4.21 -16.53
C ILE A 69 7.56 -3.10 -15.87
N ASP A 70 7.53 -3.10 -14.53
CA ASP A 70 6.98 -2.03 -13.70
C ASP A 70 8.14 -1.41 -12.93
N TYR A 71 8.31 -0.08 -12.97
CA TYR A 71 9.40 0.62 -12.30
C TYR A 71 9.01 2.05 -11.98
N ALA A 72 9.73 2.66 -11.03
CA ALA A 72 9.59 4.07 -10.74
C ALA A 72 10.62 4.90 -11.51
N TYR A 73 10.23 6.10 -11.90
CA TYR A 73 11.09 7.07 -12.57
C TYR A 73 10.90 8.46 -11.96
N GLU A 74 12.00 9.12 -11.66
CA GLU A 74 11.99 10.47 -11.10
C GLU A 74 12.33 11.49 -12.19
N PHE A 75 11.50 12.53 -12.31
CA PHE A 75 11.71 13.63 -13.22
C PHE A 75 11.19 14.94 -12.62
N ASN A 76 12.03 15.97 -12.54
CA ASN A 76 11.72 17.29 -11.98
C ASN A 76 11.12 17.20 -10.55
N ASN A 77 11.76 16.43 -9.67
CA ASN A 77 11.33 16.15 -8.30
C ASN A 77 9.91 15.57 -8.21
N ARG A 78 9.42 14.94 -9.28
CA ARG A 78 8.15 14.22 -9.32
C ARG A 78 8.41 12.76 -9.66
N ARG A 79 7.73 11.88 -8.96
CA ARG A 79 7.86 10.45 -9.16
C ARG A 79 6.73 9.92 -10.03
N PHE A 80 7.09 9.03 -10.95
CA PHE A 80 6.18 8.35 -11.86
C PHE A 80 6.33 6.84 -11.68
N ARG A 81 5.22 6.13 -11.64
CA ARG A 81 5.19 4.68 -11.82
C ARG A 81 4.97 4.40 -13.30
N ILE A 82 5.86 3.61 -13.89
CA ILE A 82 5.87 3.32 -15.32
C ILE A 82 5.79 1.82 -15.51
N ASN A 83 4.78 1.38 -16.23
CA ASN A 83 4.64 0.00 -16.69
C ASN A 83 4.80 -0.06 -18.19
N ILE A 84 5.88 -0.71 -18.70
CA ILE A 84 6.13 -0.95 -20.11
C ILE A 84 5.80 -2.41 -20.41
N TYR A 85 5.06 -2.65 -21.48
CA TYR A 85 4.66 -4.01 -21.88
C TYR A 85 4.63 -4.17 -23.41
N MET A 86 4.86 -5.40 -23.86
CA MET A 86 4.71 -5.72 -25.28
C MET A 86 3.25 -5.92 -25.66
N ILE A 87 2.87 -5.39 -26.81
CA ILE A 87 1.56 -5.58 -27.43
C ILE A 87 1.72 -6.14 -28.84
N TYR A 88 0.61 -6.47 -29.50
CA TYR A 88 0.63 -6.86 -30.92
C TYR A 88 1.28 -5.76 -31.78
N LYS A 89 2.40 -6.09 -32.39
CA LYS A 89 3.22 -5.23 -33.27
C LYS A 89 3.89 -4.02 -32.61
N GLY A 90 4.07 -3.99 -31.27
CA GLY A 90 4.77 -2.86 -30.65
C GLY A 90 4.85 -2.92 -29.13
N TYR A 91 4.85 -1.74 -28.54
CA TYR A 91 4.90 -1.52 -27.10
C TYR A 91 3.69 -0.73 -26.63
N GLY A 92 3.25 -1.00 -25.42
CA GLY A 92 2.37 -0.15 -24.64
C GLY A 92 3.10 0.36 -23.41
N MET A 93 2.73 1.52 -22.91
CA MET A 93 3.25 2.07 -21.65
C MET A 93 2.10 2.76 -20.90
N ALA A 94 1.95 2.40 -19.65
CA ALA A 94 1.09 3.11 -18.70
C ALA A 94 1.99 3.85 -17.72
N ILE A 95 1.77 5.15 -17.58
CA ILE A 95 2.53 6.03 -16.69
C ILE A 95 1.54 6.67 -15.72
N ARG A 96 1.80 6.55 -14.42
CA ARG A 96 1.04 7.21 -13.37
C ARG A 96 1.89 8.25 -12.67
N LEU A 97 1.41 9.47 -12.61
CA LEU A 97 2.01 10.52 -11.78
C LEU A 97 1.71 10.23 -10.31
N ILE A 98 2.75 9.99 -9.52
CA ILE A 98 2.65 9.73 -8.09
C ILE A 98 2.48 11.05 -7.34
N ASN A 99 1.62 11.05 -6.34
CA ASN A 99 1.37 12.23 -5.52
C ASN A 99 2.47 12.37 -4.46
N ASP A 100 3.19 13.50 -4.44
CA ASP A 100 4.32 13.72 -3.52
C ASP A 100 3.88 14.06 -2.09
N ASN A 101 2.62 14.44 -1.92
CA ASN A 101 2.13 14.86 -0.61
C ASN A 101 1.55 13.65 0.14
N VAL A 102 2.28 13.19 1.14
CA VAL A 102 1.75 12.23 2.10
C VAL A 102 0.56 12.85 2.82
N LYS A 103 -0.59 12.18 2.75
CA LYS A 103 -1.80 12.61 3.44
C LYS A 103 -1.55 12.60 4.95
N PRO A 104 -1.70 13.73 5.67
CA PRO A 104 -1.55 13.74 7.12
C PRO A 104 -2.51 12.77 7.81
N ILE A 105 -2.06 12.11 8.87
CA ILE A 105 -2.89 11.14 9.62
C ILE A 105 -4.14 11.81 10.20
N GLU A 106 -4.08 13.11 10.45
CA GLU A 106 -5.18 13.97 10.92
C GLU A 106 -6.34 14.04 9.94
N ASN A 107 -6.11 13.75 8.68
CA ASN A 107 -7.13 13.77 7.62
C ASN A 107 -7.96 12.45 7.56
N PHE A 108 -7.69 11.50 8.44
CA PHE A 108 -8.50 10.29 8.57
C PHE A 108 -9.52 10.45 9.69
N TYR A 109 -10.74 10.00 9.49
CA TYR A 109 -11.76 9.97 10.54
C TYR A 109 -11.32 9.12 11.74
N GLN A 110 -10.45 8.15 11.51
CA GLN A 110 -9.90 7.20 12.48
C GLN A 110 -8.58 7.66 13.09
N GLN A 111 -8.19 8.93 12.89
CA GLN A 111 -6.89 9.47 13.28
C GLN A 111 -6.46 9.13 14.72
N LYS A 112 -7.40 9.12 15.66
CA LYS A 112 -7.09 8.82 17.07
C LYS A 112 -6.58 7.39 17.22
N VAL A 113 -7.35 6.41 16.76
CA VAL A 113 -6.97 4.99 16.88
C VAL A 113 -5.73 4.67 16.04
N LEU A 114 -5.59 5.28 14.85
CA LEU A 114 -4.39 5.12 14.04
C LEU A 114 -3.14 5.63 14.75
N ARG A 115 -3.21 6.74 15.47
CA ARG A 115 -2.11 7.22 16.32
C ARG A 115 -1.85 6.32 17.50
N ASP A 116 -2.92 5.85 18.16
CA ASP A 116 -2.81 5.01 19.36
C ASP A 116 -2.08 3.69 19.06
N ILE A 117 -2.37 3.03 17.92
CA ILE A 117 -1.68 1.79 17.54
C ILE A 117 -0.20 2.00 17.18
N LEU A 118 0.18 3.20 16.76
CA LEU A 118 1.57 3.56 16.48
C LEU A 118 2.39 3.86 17.74
N HIS A 119 1.79 3.85 18.95
CA HIS A 119 2.54 3.94 20.20
C HIS A 119 3.21 2.61 20.59
N ASN A 120 2.83 1.49 19.95
CA ASN A 120 3.52 0.23 20.15
C ASN A 120 4.95 0.32 19.61
N ASP A 121 5.91 -0.20 20.36
CA ASP A 121 7.32 -0.22 19.96
C ASP A 121 7.68 -1.47 19.14
N ASN A 122 6.87 -2.53 19.22
CA ASN A 122 7.05 -3.78 18.50
C ASN A 122 5.73 -4.43 18.10
N GLY A 123 5.80 -5.52 17.33
CA GLY A 123 4.64 -6.31 16.91
C GLY A 123 4.25 -6.02 15.47
N LEU A 124 3.08 -6.53 15.06
CA LEU A 124 2.61 -6.53 13.68
C LEU A 124 1.34 -5.69 13.53
N ILE A 125 1.36 -4.73 12.62
CA ILE A 125 0.20 -3.94 12.18
C ILE A 125 -0.06 -4.29 10.71
N LEU A 126 -1.27 -4.70 10.37
CA LEU A 126 -1.66 -5.05 9.01
C LEU A 126 -2.73 -4.11 8.46
N ILE A 127 -2.50 -3.61 7.25
CA ILE A 127 -3.47 -2.86 6.46
C ILE A 127 -3.91 -3.71 5.30
N CYS A 128 -5.20 -4.03 5.24
CA CYS A 128 -5.79 -4.96 4.31
C CYS A 128 -6.84 -4.30 3.43
N GLY A 129 -7.07 -4.87 2.26
CA GLY A 129 -8.06 -4.40 1.29
C GLY A 129 -7.67 -4.75 -0.13
N ALA A 130 -8.60 -4.59 -1.06
CA ALA A 130 -8.36 -4.78 -2.49
C ALA A 130 -7.34 -3.77 -3.04
N THR A 131 -6.87 -3.99 -4.26
CA THR A 131 -6.04 -3.02 -4.98
C THR A 131 -6.81 -1.70 -5.17
N GLY A 132 -6.14 -0.57 -4.95
CA GLY A 132 -6.75 0.75 -5.12
C GLY A 132 -7.59 1.23 -3.94
N THR A 133 -7.60 0.54 -2.80
CA THR A 133 -8.30 1.01 -1.58
C THR A 133 -7.51 2.02 -0.75
N GLY A 134 -6.32 2.42 -1.19
CA GLY A 134 -5.49 3.43 -0.53
C GLY A 134 -4.60 2.89 0.60
N LYS A 135 -4.28 1.59 0.62
CA LYS A 135 -3.39 0.99 1.63
C LYS A 135 -2.04 1.71 1.74
N SER A 136 -1.39 1.95 0.60
CA SER A 136 -0.09 2.65 0.54
C SER A 136 -0.20 4.08 1.10
N THR A 137 -1.31 4.78 0.83
CA THR A 137 -1.56 6.12 1.38
C THR A 137 -1.68 6.10 2.90
N THR A 138 -2.38 5.10 3.45
CA THR A 138 -2.52 4.94 4.90
C THR A 138 -1.19 4.57 5.55
N LEU A 139 -0.45 3.61 4.97
CA LEU A 139 0.92 3.28 5.42
C LEU A 139 1.83 4.50 5.40
N ALA A 140 1.84 5.24 4.29
CA ALA A 140 2.66 6.45 4.18
C ALA A 140 2.29 7.48 5.25
N SER A 141 1.00 7.66 5.52
CA SER A 141 0.53 8.56 6.59
C SER A 141 0.97 8.11 7.99
N MET A 142 0.99 6.79 8.24
CA MET A 142 1.47 6.22 9.50
C MET A 142 2.98 6.38 9.66
N ILE A 143 3.76 6.10 8.60
CA ILE A 143 5.22 6.30 8.59
C ILE A 143 5.56 7.78 8.77
N GLU A 144 4.85 8.68 8.08
CA GLU A 144 5.08 10.11 8.21
C GLU A 144 4.75 10.63 9.62
N TYR A 145 3.69 10.09 10.25
CA TYR A 145 3.39 10.40 11.65
C TYR A 145 4.52 9.99 12.59
N ILE A 146 5.09 8.79 12.42
CA ILE A 146 6.26 8.35 13.18
C ILE A 146 7.45 9.29 12.92
N ASN A 147 7.72 9.59 11.65
CA ASN A 147 8.81 10.46 11.20
C ASN A 147 8.75 11.85 11.84
N GLN A 148 7.57 12.41 12.01
CA GLN A 148 7.37 13.73 12.61
C GLN A 148 7.46 13.73 14.13
N ASN A 149 7.05 12.65 14.78
CA ASN A 149 6.78 12.65 16.21
C ASN A 149 7.76 11.81 17.03
N LYS A 150 8.44 10.81 16.43
CA LYS A 150 9.32 9.87 17.13
C LYS A 150 10.73 9.89 16.53
N SER A 151 11.75 9.61 17.35
CA SER A 151 13.13 9.43 16.92
C SER A 151 13.38 7.94 16.70
N LYS A 152 13.11 7.47 15.49
CA LYS A 152 13.14 6.05 15.09
C LYS A 152 13.96 5.87 13.82
N HIS A 153 14.59 4.72 13.65
CA HIS A 153 15.10 4.27 12.36
C HIS A 153 14.04 3.44 11.64
N ILE A 154 13.61 3.89 10.49
CA ILE A 154 12.53 3.28 9.69
C ILE A 154 13.14 2.75 8.39
N ILE A 155 12.91 1.48 8.09
CA ILE A 155 13.26 0.89 6.80
C ILE A 155 11.96 0.53 6.07
N THR A 156 11.81 1.00 4.83
CA THR A 156 10.70 0.60 3.97
C THR A 156 11.18 -0.30 2.84
N LEU A 157 10.39 -1.34 2.55
CA LEU A 157 10.60 -2.29 1.46
C LEU A 157 9.37 -2.23 0.56
N GLU A 158 9.50 -1.69 -0.65
CA GLU A 158 8.38 -1.27 -1.50
C GLU A 158 8.46 -1.79 -2.93
N GLU A 159 7.32 -1.90 -3.62
CA GLU A 159 7.22 -2.38 -5.02
C GLU A 159 6.12 -1.61 -5.79
N PRO A 160 6.51 -0.50 -6.46
CA PRO A 160 7.67 0.37 -6.22
C PRO A 160 7.44 1.34 -5.04
N ILE A 161 8.43 2.20 -4.76
CA ILE A 161 8.24 3.32 -3.81
C ILE A 161 7.16 4.26 -4.35
N GLU A 162 6.05 4.42 -3.60
CA GLU A 162 4.93 5.30 -4.00
C GLU A 162 5.02 6.70 -3.37
N TYR A 163 5.67 6.86 -2.22
CA TYR A 163 5.84 8.14 -1.52
C TYR A 163 7.30 8.31 -1.11
N VAL A 164 7.88 9.47 -1.35
CA VAL A 164 9.24 9.79 -0.92
C VAL A 164 9.18 10.57 0.40
N PHE A 165 9.88 10.07 1.41
CA PHE A 165 9.95 10.73 2.71
C PHE A 165 11.20 11.58 2.85
N THR A 166 11.05 12.74 3.48
CA THR A 166 12.18 13.54 3.96
C THR A 166 12.37 13.26 5.45
N ASN A 167 13.61 12.96 5.86
CA ASN A 167 13.94 12.74 7.27
C ASN A 167 13.58 13.95 8.12
N LYS A 168 12.86 13.71 9.25
CA LYS A 168 12.47 14.73 10.23
C LYS A 168 13.05 14.39 11.59
N LYS A 169 12.27 13.81 12.51
CA LYS A 169 12.80 13.27 13.76
C LYS A 169 13.35 11.85 13.59
N SER A 170 12.83 11.10 12.62
CA SER A 170 13.28 9.76 12.31
C SER A 170 14.26 9.77 11.13
N LEU A 171 15.09 8.72 11.07
CA LEU A 171 15.87 8.36 9.90
C LEU A 171 15.05 7.37 9.07
N ILE A 172 14.87 7.62 7.77
CA ILE A 172 14.14 6.74 6.88
C ILE A 172 15.04 6.28 5.74
N HIS A 173 15.15 4.96 5.58
CA HIS A 173 15.77 4.34 4.43
C HIS A 173 14.70 3.60 3.61
N GLN A 174 14.43 4.09 2.41
CA GLN A 174 13.48 3.48 1.48
C GLN A 174 14.24 2.60 0.49
N ARG A 175 13.75 1.38 0.27
CA ARG A 175 14.35 0.41 -0.66
C ARG A 175 13.29 -0.11 -1.62
N GLU A 176 13.62 -0.14 -2.90
CA GLU A 176 12.72 -0.54 -3.98
C GLU A 176 13.06 -1.95 -4.50
N TYR A 177 12.03 -2.77 -4.66
CA TYR A 177 12.16 -4.11 -5.23
C TYR A 177 12.67 -4.05 -6.68
N HIS A 178 13.57 -4.98 -7.05
CA HIS A 178 14.31 -5.02 -8.31
C HIS A 178 15.26 -3.84 -8.57
N VAL A 179 15.44 -2.93 -7.61
CA VAL A 179 16.42 -1.84 -7.67
C VAL A 179 17.43 -2.00 -6.54
N ASP A 180 16.95 -2.08 -5.30
CA ASP A 180 17.75 -2.11 -4.09
C ASP A 180 17.76 -3.48 -3.42
N PHE A 181 16.83 -4.38 -3.79
CA PHE A 181 16.75 -5.75 -3.33
C PHE A 181 15.95 -6.63 -4.30
N GLU A 182 16.21 -7.95 -4.26
CA GLU A 182 15.60 -8.93 -5.17
C GLU A 182 14.58 -9.88 -4.50
N ASN A 183 14.50 -9.87 -3.17
CA ASN A 183 13.61 -10.76 -2.43
C ASN A 183 13.18 -10.11 -1.12
N PHE A 184 11.88 -10.03 -0.85
CA PHE A 184 11.33 -9.41 0.35
C PHE A 184 11.78 -10.11 1.63
N SER A 185 11.73 -11.44 1.70
CA SER A 185 12.10 -12.16 2.92
C SER A 185 13.56 -11.97 3.29
N GLU A 186 14.46 -11.96 2.29
CA GLU A 186 15.89 -11.69 2.51
C GLU A 186 16.13 -10.22 2.88
N ALA A 187 15.41 -9.28 2.23
CA ALA A 187 15.50 -7.86 2.55
C ALA A 187 15.09 -7.56 4.00
N ILE A 188 14.03 -8.20 4.51
CA ILE A 188 13.59 -8.10 5.91
C ILE A 188 14.67 -8.65 6.85
N LYS A 189 15.23 -9.85 6.57
CA LYS A 189 16.30 -10.46 7.37
C LYS A 189 17.55 -9.57 7.41
N MET A 190 17.90 -8.92 6.30
CA MET A 190 19.01 -7.99 6.25
C MET A 190 18.70 -6.68 6.97
N ALA A 191 17.47 -6.17 6.85
CA ALA A 191 17.02 -4.98 7.55
C ALA A 191 17.18 -5.13 9.07
N MET A 192 16.82 -6.27 9.68
CA MET A 192 17.00 -6.53 11.11
C MET A 192 18.44 -6.37 11.62
N ARG A 193 19.46 -6.35 10.72
CA ARG A 193 20.88 -6.12 11.05
C ARG A 193 21.33 -4.68 10.86
N GLN A 194 20.39 -3.81 10.48
CA GLN A 194 20.64 -2.39 10.20
C GLN A 194 20.12 -1.48 11.32
N ASP A 195 19.86 -2.05 12.50
CA ASP A 195 19.35 -1.35 13.70
C ASP A 195 18.04 -0.57 13.46
N PRO A 196 17.00 -1.18 12.83
CA PRO A 196 15.74 -0.52 12.63
C PRO A 196 14.85 -0.63 13.87
N ASP A 197 14.06 0.40 14.13
CA ASP A 197 12.92 0.31 15.06
C ASP A 197 11.64 -0.12 14.34
N VAL A 198 11.49 0.32 13.07
CA VAL A 198 10.29 0.12 12.28
C VAL A 198 10.66 -0.46 10.91
N ILE A 199 9.98 -1.52 10.51
CA ILE A 199 10.11 -2.11 9.18
C ILE A 199 8.74 -2.04 8.48
N MET A 200 8.66 -1.34 7.36
CA MET A 200 7.46 -1.32 6.52
C MET A 200 7.65 -2.24 5.33
N VAL A 201 6.70 -3.15 5.13
CA VAL A 201 6.68 -4.13 4.04
C VAL A 201 5.48 -3.81 3.14
N GLY A 202 5.75 -3.37 1.93
CA GLY A 202 4.75 -2.89 0.99
C GLY A 202 3.63 -3.91 0.76
N GLU A 203 3.98 -5.18 0.59
CA GLU A 203 3.00 -6.27 0.48
C GLU A 203 3.58 -7.62 0.91
N ILE A 204 2.80 -8.39 1.67
CA ILE A 204 3.14 -9.76 2.09
C ILE A 204 2.37 -10.73 1.17
N ARG A 205 3.09 -11.43 0.28
CA ARG A 205 2.47 -12.28 -0.74
C ARG A 205 2.76 -13.78 -0.58
N ASP A 206 3.76 -14.12 0.22
CA ASP A 206 4.26 -15.49 0.32
C ASP A 206 4.65 -15.89 1.74
N THR A 207 4.87 -17.20 1.92
CA THR A 207 5.23 -17.83 3.19
C THR A 207 6.52 -17.26 3.79
N GLU A 208 7.54 -17.08 2.97
CA GLU A 208 8.87 -16.69 3.46
C GLU A 208 8.87 -15.23 3.92
N THR A 209 8.16 -14.36 3.19
CA THR A 209 7.95 -12.95 3.58
C THR A 209 7.15 -12.87 4.89
N MET A 210 6.07 -13.68 5.04
CA MET A 210 5.28 -13.71 6.27
C MET A 210 6.10 -14.19 7.47
N LYS A 211 6.89 -15.25 7.31
CA LYS A 211 7.81 -15.73 8.36
C LYS A 211 8.81 -14.65 8.76
N ALA A 212 9.39 -13.95 7.79
CA ALA A 212 10.35 -12.88 8.06
C ALA A 212 9.70 -11.72 8.83
N CYS A 213 8.46 -11.32 8.49
CA CYS A 213 7.69 -10.32 9.22
C CYS A 213 7.41 -10.74 10.68
N LEU A 214 6.98 -11.99 10.88
CA LEU A 214 6.75 -12.52 12.25
C LEU A 214 8.04 -12.53 13.07
N ASN A 215 9.14 -12.99 12.50
CA ASN A 215 10.45 -12.99 13.16
C ASN A 215 10.92 -11.56 13.51
N ALA A 216 10.75 -10.61 12.62
CA ALA A 216 11.09 -9.21 12.90
C ALA A 216 10.25 -8.65 14.05
N ALA A 217 8.94 -8.91 14.05
CA ALA A 217 8.05 -8.50 15.14
C ALA A 217 8.41 -9.17 16.49
N GLU A 218 8.80 -10.44 16.47
CA GLU A 218 9.20 -11.23 17.65
C GLU A 218 10.53 -10.73 18.23
N THR A 219 11.44 -10.28 17.38
CA THR A 219 12.75 -9.73 17.79
C THR A 219 12.71 -8.26 18.20
N GLY A 220 11.52 -7.68 18.37
CA GLY A 220 11.34 -6.36 18.99
C GLY A 220 11.12 -5.21 18.01
N HIS A 221 10.91 -5.47 16.71
CA HIS A 221 10.65 -4.43 15.72
C HIS A 221 9.14 -4.19 15.54
N LEU A 222 8.75 -2.96 15.25
CA LEU A 222 7.41 -2.65 14.79
C LEU A 222 7.31 -2.91 13.28
N VAL A 223 6.53 -3.91 12.89
CA VAL A 223 6.33 -4.28 11.49
C VAL A 223 4.98 -3.76 11.01
N LEU A 224 5.00 -2.94 9.95
CA LEU A 224 3.80 -2.50 9.24
C LEU A 224 3.77 -3.21 7.87
N GLY A 225 2.68 -3.90 7.56
CA GLY A 225 2.58 -4.62 6.29
C GLY A 225 1.20 -4.49 5.64
N THR A 226 1.11 -4.86 4.35
CA THR A 226 -0.19 -4.99 3.70
C THR A 226 -0.48 -6.43 3.27
N LEU A 227 -1.78 -6.73 3.27
CA LEU A 227 -2.34 -7.99 2.75
C LEU A 227 -3.58 -7.71 1.88
N HIS A 228 -3.86 -8.62 0.97
CA HIS A 228 -5.13 -8.65 0.27
C HIS A 228 -6.14 -9.48 1.07
N ALA A 229 -7.04 -8.80 1.79
CA ALA A 229 -8.17 -9.40 2.50
C ALA A 229 -9.31 -8.38 2.58
N SER A 230 -10.55 -8.86 2.58
CA SER A 230 -11.77 -8.03 2.59
C SER A 230 -12.43 -7.95 3.97
N SER A 231 -11.96 -8.76 4.93
CA SER A 231 -12.44 -8.78 6.32
C SER A 231 -11.30 -9.16 7.27
N VAL A 232 -11.50 -8.88 8.56
CA VAL A 232 -10.56 -9.22 9.64
C VAL A 232 -10.33 -10.72 9.72
N ILE A 233 -11.41 -11.52 9.60
CA ILE A 233 -11.32 -12.98 9.64
C ILE A 233 -10.50 -13.48 8.45
N GLU A 234 -10.81 -12.99 7.25
CA GLU A 234 -10.07 -13.34 6.04
C GLU A 234 -8.58 -12.97 6.14
N ALA A 235 -8.24 -11.83 6.75
CA ALA A 235 -6.86 -11.43 6.95
C ALA A 235 -6.09 -12.45 7.80
N ILE A 236 -6.69 -12.95 8.90
CA ILE A 236 -6.08 -13.98 9.74
C ILE A 236 -5.97 -15.30 8.97
N MET A 237 -7.05 -15.74 8.34
CA MET A 237 -7.04 -16.95 7.50
C MET A 237 -6.00 -16.86 6.37
N ARG A 238 -5.81 -15.66 5.79
CA ARG A 238 -4.81 -15.43 4.76
C ARG A 238 -3.39 -15.59 5.30
N MET A 239 -3.10 -15.03 6.49
CA MET A 239 -1.81 -15.26 7.15
C MET A 239 -1.55 -16.74 7.41
N GLU A 240 -2.54 -17.46 7.91
CA GLU A 240 -2.46 -18.90 8.19
C GLU A 240 -2.31 -19.72 6.89
N SER A 241 -2.95 -19.32 5.79
CA SER A 241 -2.91 -20.02 4.50
C SER A 241 -1.52 -20.05 3.84
N PHE A 242 -0.60 -19.24 4.30
CA PHE A 242 0.80 -19.30 3.86
C PHE A 242 1.55 -20.51 4.45
N PHE A 243 0.98 -21.24 5.41
CA PHE A 243 1.65 -22.32 6.13
C PHE A 243 0.95 -23.66 5.93
N ASN A 244 1.68 -24.75 6.15
CA ASN A 244 1.12 -26.09 6.08
C ASN A 244 0.19 -26.39 7.27
N GLN A 245 -0.77 -27.30 7.09
CA GLN A 245 -1.77 -27.66 8.09
C GLN A 245 -1.17 -27.98 9.46
N GLU A 246 -0.03 -28.69 9.50
CA GLU A 246 0.68 -29.08 10.71
C GLU A 246 1.27 -27.89 11.50
N GLN A 247 1.47 -26.75 10.85
CA GLN A 247 2.05 -25.55 11.43
C GLN A 247 1.00 -24.54 11.92
N ILE A 248 -0.27 -24.70 11.52
CA ILE A 248 -1.33 -23.70 11.75
C ILE A 248 -1.46 -23.38 13.24
N GLU A 249 -1.49 -24.35 14.13
CA GLU A 249 -1.65 -24.10 15.57
C GLU A 249 -0.51 -23.23 16.13
N ALA A 250 0.74 -23.58 15.82
CA ALA A 250 1.90 -22.81 16.24
C ALA A 250 1.90 -21.39 15.65
N ILE A 251 1.55 -21.26 14.38
CA ILE A 251 1.47 -19.97 13.70
C ILE A 251 0.33 -19.11 14.25
N SER A 252 -0.84 -19.67 14.53
CA SER A 252 -1.96 -18.93 15.15
C SER A 252 -1.58 -18.39 16.52
N MET A 253 -0.82 -19.17 17.32
CA MET A 253 -0.26 -18.71 18.59
C MET A 253 0.75 -17.56 18.39
N GLN A 254 1.65 -17.69 17.41
CA GLN A 254 2.64 -16.67 17.09
C GLN A 254 1.96 -15.38 16.58
N ILE A 255 1.02 -15.48 15.63
CA ILE A 255 0.21 -14.34 15.16
C ILE A 255 -0.51 -13.68 16.34
N ALA A 256 -1.18 -14.47 17.20
CA ALA A 256 -1.89 -13.94 18.37
C ALA A 256 -0.97 -13.17 19.30
N SER A 257 0.26 -13.62 19.52
CA SER A 257 1.21 -12.96 20.41
C SER A 257 1.71 -11.64 19.84
N LEU A 258 1.97 -11.57 18.54
CA LEU A 258 2.66 -10.47 17.85
C LEU A 258 1.73 -9.43 17.25
N LEU A 259 0.48 -9.80 16.96
CA LEU A 259 -0.49 -8.91 16.34
C LEU A 259 -0.83 -7.73 17.27
N ASN A 260 -0.78 -6.51 16.75
CA ASN A 260 -1.26 -5.29 17.36
C ASN A 260 -2.61 -4.86 16.81
N SER A 261 -2.76 -4.86 15.48
CA SER A 261 -4.02 -4.50 14.84
C SER A 261 -4.13 -5.04 13.42
N ILE A 262 -5.37 -5.20 12.97
CA ILE A 262 -5.74 -5.40 11.56
C ILE A 262 -6.70 -4.28 11.17
N ILE A 263 -6.40 -3.62 10.05
CA ILE A 263 -7.18 -2.54 9.48
C ILE A 263 -7.66 -2.99 8.10
N ILE A 264 -8.96 -3.16 7.92
CA ILE A 264 -9.56 -3.41 6.61
C ILE A 264 -10.04 -2.09 6.04
N GLN A 265 -9.66 -1.80 4.81
CA GLN A 265 -9.86 -0.49 4.21
C GLN A 265 -10.70 -0.54 2.93
N LYS A 266 -11.66 0.37 2.80
CA LYS A 266 -12.42 0.63 1.57
C LYS A 266 -12.44 2.13 1.28
N LEU A 267 -12.39 2.49 -0.01
CA LEU A 267 -12.65 3.84 -0.48
C LEU A 267 -14.08 3.94 -0.96
N ILE A 268 -14.80 4.93 -0.46
CA ILE A 268 -16.22 5.16 -0.75
C ILE A 268 -16.36 6.53 -1.42
N PRO A 269 -17.05 6.62 -2.57
CA PRO A 269 -17.27 7.89 -3.25
C PRO A 269 -18.19 8.79 -2.43
N THR A 270 -17.84 10.06 -2.34
CA THR A 270 -18.63 11.13 -1.73
C THR A 270 -19.51 11.82 -2.77
N MET A 271 -20.45 12.66 -2.32
CA MET A 271 -21.38 13.38 -3.22
C MET A 271 -20.67 14.38 -4.15
N ASP A 272 -19.49 14.86 -3.77
CA ASP A 272 -18.62 15.74 -4.55
C ASP A 272 -17.57 15.00 -5.40
N GLU A 273 -17.84 13.71 -5.70
CA GLU A 273 -16.99 12.81 -6.51
C GLU A 273 -15.56 12.54 -5.93
N ASN A 274 -15.30 12.92 -4.67
CA ASN A 274 -14.08 12.56 -3.97
C ASN A 274 -14.19 11.14 -3.39
N LEU A 275 -13.08 10.65 -2.81
CA LEU A 275 -13.04 9.35 -2.13
C LEU A 275 -12.73 9.54 -0.65
N VAL A 276 -13.51 8.90 0.20
CA VAL A 276 -13.28 8.85 1.64
C VAL A 276 -12.90 7.42 2.07
N CYS A 277 -11.90 7.34 2.95
CA CYS A 277 -11.44 6.07 3.48
C CYS A 277 -12.28 5.67 4.70
N CYS A 278 -12.90 4.49 4.63
CA CYS A 278 -13.63 3.85 5.71
C CYS A 278 -12.90 2.57 6.14
N MET A 279 -12.90 2.26 7.44
CA MET A 279 -12.07 1.20 8.00
C MET A 279 -12.85 0.30 8.98
N ASP A 280 -12.67 -1.06 8.84
CA ASP A 280 -12.82 -1.94 10.01
C ASP A 280 -11.50 -1.95 10.75
N ILE A 281 -11.53 -1.81 12.07
CA ILE A 281 -10.32 -1.83 12.89
C ILE A 281 -10.49 -2.85 14.02
N LEU A 282 -9.65 -3.89 13.99
CA LEU A 282 -9.47 -4.84 15.08
C LEU A 282 -8.21 -4.45 15.87
N LEU A 283 -8.35 -4.30 17.17
CA LEU A 283 -7.22 -4.17 18.11
C LEU A 283 -6.99 -5.52 18.81
N ALA A 284 -5.75 -5.97 18.87
CA ALA A 284 -5.38 -7.26 19.43
C ALA A 284 -5.38 -7.24 20.98
N THR A 285 -6.55 -7.06 21.56
CA THR A 285 -6.74 -7.22 23.02
C THR A 285 -6.47 -8.65 23.46
N THR A 286 -6.27 -8.87 24.77
CA THR A 286 -6.07 -10.23 25.33
C THR A 286 -7.18 -11.20 24.91
N ALA A 287 -8.44 -10.74 24.86
CA ALA A 287 -9.55 -11.57 24.40
C ALA A 287 -9.41 -11.93 22.91
N VAL A 288 -9.06 -10.97 22.05
CA VAL A 288 -8.82 -11.22 20.61
C VAL A 288 -7.65 -12.18 20.42
N LYS A 289 -6.53 -11.99 21.11
CA LYS A 289 -5.38 -12.89 21.07
C LYS A 289 -5.75 -14.33 21.45
N ASN A 290 -6.55 -14.51 22.49
CA ASN A 290 -7.04 -15.82 22.90
C ASN A 290 -7.97 -16.48 21.86
N LEU A 291 -8.79 -15.70 21.15
CA LEU A 291 -9.64 -16.23 20.07
C LEU A 291 -8.83 -16.65 18.86
N ILE A 292 -7.82 -15.88 18.49
CA ILE A 292 -6.91 -16.22 17.36
C ILE A 292 -6.14 -17.48 17.70
N SER A 293 -5.50 -17.57 18.87
CA SER A 293 -4.69 -18.73 19.29
C SER A 293 -5.50 -20.03 19.38
N LYS A 294 -6.82 -19.96 19.59
CA LYS A 294 -7.74 -21.11 19.62
C LYS A 294 -8.49 -21.34 18.32
N ASN A 295 -8.17 -20.60 17.26
CA ASN A 295 -8.86 -20.61 15.98
C ASN A 295 -10.39 -20.39 16.07
N GLN A 296 -10.82 -19.56 17.02
CA GLN A 296 -12.23 -19.19 17.23
C GLN A 296 -12.59 -17.88 16.54
N LEU A 297 -12.20 -17.76 15.25
CA LEU A 297 -12.24 -16.51 14.49
C LEU A 297 -13.65 -15.93 14.32
N SER A 298 -14.69 -16.76 14.28
CA SER A 298 -16.09 -16.30 14.19
C SER A 298 -16.51 -15.38 15.34
N GLN A 299 -15.88 -15.50 16.51
CA GLN A 299 -16.20 -14.68 17.68
C GLN A 299 -15.53 -13.29 17.65
N LEU A 300 -14.58 -13.06 16.75
CA LEU A 300 -13.90 -11.75 16.63
C LEU A 300 -14.88 -10.60 16.35
N ILE A 301 -15.90 -10.82 15.54
CA ILE A 301 -16.91 -9.81 15.23
C ILE A 301 -17.63 -9.35 16.52
N SER A 302 -17.98 -10.28 17.41
CA SER A 302 -18.58 -9.95 18.71
C SER A 302 -17.61 -9.16 19.59
N GLN A 303 -16.32 -9.51 19.58
CA GLN A 303 -15.30 -8.76 20.31
C GLN A 303 -15.13 -7.33 19.76
N MET A 304 -15.17 -7.15 18.45
CA MET A 304 -15.14 -5.82 17.84
C MET A 304 -16.35 -5.00 18.27
N GLN A 305 -17.55 -5.59 18.30
CA GLN A 305 -18.76 -4.91 18.75
C GLN A 305 -18.67 -4.44 20.22
N LEU A 306 -18.16 -5.29 21.10
CA LEU A 306 -18.00 -4.98 22.53
C LEU A 306 -16.94 -3.92 22.81
N ASN A 307 -15.92 -3.80 21.95
CA ASN A 307 -14.77 -2.92 22.15
C ASN A 307 -14.79 -1.65 21.29
N ARG A 308 -15.96 -1.22 20.80
CA ARG A 308 -16.09 0.04 20.02
C ARG A 308 -15.60 1.26 20.79
N GLN A 309 -15.87 1.33 22.07
CA GLN A 309 -15.41 2.43 22.94
C GLN A 309 -13.88 2.48 23.06
N ASN A 310 -13.21 1.35 22.86
CA ASN A 310 -11.76 1.21 22.92
C ASN A 310 -11.07 1.43 21.55
N GLY A 311 -11.82 1.86 20.52
CA GLY A 311 -11.28 2.17 19.21
C GLY A 311 -11.48 1.09 18.14
N MET A 312 -12.04 -0.08 18.46
CA MET A 312 -12.49 -1.01 17.44
C MET A 312 -13.71 -0.45 16.73
N GLN A 313 -13.80 -0.64 15.42
CA GLN A 313 -14.92 -0.13 14.64
C GLN A 313 -15.17 -0.96 13.37
N PHE A 314 -16.31 -0.69 12.74
CA PHE A 314 -16.70 -1.26 11.46
C PHE A 314 -16.80 -0.18 10.38
N ILE A 315 -16.54 -0.54 9.14
CA ILE A 315 -16.73 0.33 7.97
C ILE A 315 -18.12 0.95 7.96
N ARG A 316 -19.16 0.20 8.35
CA ARG A 316 -20.52 0.73 8.43
C ARG A 316 -20.67 1.88 9.42
N ASP A 317 -19.90 1.88 10.53
CA ASP A 317 -19.95 2.95 11.52
C ASP A 317 -19.43 4.28 10.94
N ASP A 318 -18.40 4.20 10.08
CA ASP A 318 -17.91 5.34 9.33
C ASP A 318 -18.93 5.81 8.28
N ILE A 319 -19.50 4.87 7.52
CA ILE A 319 -20.52 5.18 6.51
C ILE A 319 -21.72 5.88 7.15
N GLU A 320 -22.23 5.37 8.27
CA GLU A 320 -23.35 5.99 9.00
C GLU A 320 -23.05 7.42 9.43
N LYS A 321 -21.82 7.70 9.91
CA LYS A 321 -21.37 9.06 10.26
C LYS A 321 -21.33 9.96 9.03
N LEU A 322 -20.83 9.46 7.90
CA LEU A 322 -20.70 10.19 6.65
C LEU A 322 -22.07 10.51 6.02
N VAL A 323 -23.04 9.59 6.13
CA VAL A 323 -24.44 9.84 5.72
C VAL A 323 -25.07 10.93 6.59
N LYS A 324 -24.91 10.85 7.92
CA LYS A 324 -25.40 11.89 8.85
C LYS A 324 -24.78 13.26 8.57
N ALA A 325 -23.51 13.29 8.17
CA ALA A 325 -22.79 14.50 7.76
C ALA A 325 -23.15 14.96 6.34
N LYS A 326 -24.03 14.26 5.62
CA LYS A 326 -24.43 14.53 4.23
C LYS A 326 -23.25 14.54 3.23
N LEU A 327 -22.22 13.75 3.51
CA LEU A 327 -21.05 13.57 2.63
C LEU A 327 -21.25 12.42 1.66
N ILE A 328 -22.08 11.43 2.01
CA ILE A 328 -22.39 10.25 1.20
C ILE A 328 -23.92 10.14 1.05
N ASP A 329 -24.36 9.83 -0.16
CA ASP A 329 -25.78 9.54 -0.43
C ASP A 329 -26.19 8.18 0.20
N GLU A 330 -27.42 8.09 0.69
CA GLU A 330 -27.96 6.85 1.27
C GLU A 330 -27.96 5.67 0.28
N LYS A 331 -28.13 5.92 -1.02
CA LYS A 331 -28.06 4.88 -2.05
C LYS A 331 -26.65 4.31 -2.19
N ILE A 332 -25.63 5.18 -2.10
CA ILE A 332 -24.23 4.76 -2.08
C ILE A 332 -23.96 3.99 -0.80
N ALA A 333 -24.40 4.48 0.36
CA ALA A 333 -24.22 3.82 1.66
C ALA A 333 -24.77 2.38 1.64
N LYS A 334 -25.99 2.18 1.17
CA LYS A 334 -26.63 0.84 1.05
C LYS A 334 -25.80 -0.17 0.24
N LYS A 335 -25.05 0.28 -0.77
CA LYS A 335 -24.21 -0.59 -1.59
C LYS A 335 -22.98 -1.14 -0.82
N TYR A 336 -22.54 -0.43 0.22
CA TYR A 336 -21.30 -0.76 0.95
C TYR A 336 -21.55 -1.31 2.36
N ILE A 337 -22.76 -1.13 2.93
CA ILE A 337 -23.17 -1.64 4.24
C ILE A 337 -23.73 -3.07 4.13
N GLY A 338 -24.18 -3.49 2.93
CA GLY A 338 -24.92 -4.70 2.55
C GLY A 338 -24.55 -6.00 3.13
#